data_e02727f5ffa7d9e14119ab4fe8d471c9
#
_entry.id   e02727f5ffa7d9e14119ab4fe8d471c9
#
_cell.length_a   1.000
_cell.length_b   1.000
_cell.length_c   1.000
_cell.angle_alpha   90.00
_cell.angle_beta   90.00
_cell.angle_gamma   90.00
#
_symmetry.space_group_name_H-M   'P 1'
#
loop_
_entity.id
_entity.type
_entity.pdbx_description
1 polymer ?
#
loop_
_entity_poly.entity_id
_entity_poly.type
_entity_poly.pdbx_seq_one_letter_code
_entity_poly.pdbx_strand_id
1 'polypeptide(L)'
;YEVAPSYEDADAVIVNTCGFITPAVEESISAIGEALDATGKVIVTGCLGERPEKIMERHPKVAAITGSEAVDEVMGHVRELLPIEMDTFTGNLPVAAPGMRPQVDRPQREDVAHGDVFAPTVKLTPRHYAYVKIAEGCNHTCAFCIIPKLRGLQVSRDAGAVLYEAFRLVAGGTKELMIISQDTSAYGVDVRYRESEFQGEQVRAHLTDLAVKLGEMGAWVRLHYVYPYPHVEKVVELMAQGKILPYLDVPLQHASPTILKAMRRPGAGRQLDTIRRWREICPQLVERSTFIVG
;
A
#
# COMPACT_ATOMS: atom_id res chain seq x y z
N TYR A 1 12.50 19.52 -6.83
CA TYR A 1 13.32 18.88 -5.79
C TYR A 1 14.06 17.69 -6.40
N GLU A 2 15.27 17.44 -5.90
CA GLU A 2 16.08 16.27 -6.25
C GLU A 2 16.18 15.33 -5.05
N VAL A 3 16.32 14.03 -5.30
CA VAL A 3 16.51 13.05 -4.23
C VAL A 3 18.01 12.98 -3.90
N ALA A 4 18.37 13.33 -2.66
CA ALA A 4 19.74 13.26 -2.19
C ALA A 4 20.21 11.80 -1.98
N PRO A 5 21.50 11.49 -2.16
CA PRO A 5 22.02 10.14 -1.99
C PRO A 5 22.17 9.72 -0.53
N SER A 6 22.27 10.66 0.40
CA SER A 6 22.40 10.44 1.85
C SER A 6 21.62 11.47 2.67
N TYR A 7 21.50 11.27 3.97
CA TYR A 7 20.85 12.23 4.86
C TYR A 7 21.67 13.54 4.97
N GLU A 8 22.98 13.42 4.99
CA GLU A 8 23.91 14.56 5.13
C GLU A 8 23.87 15.51 3.92
N ASP A 9 23.53 14.99 2.75
CA ASP A 9 23.41 15.76 1.50
C ASP A 9 21.99 16.33 1.31
N ALA A 10 21.05 16.00 2.20
CA ALA A 10 19.65 16.40 2.08
C ALA A 10 19.34 17.69 2.83
N ASP A 11 18.64 18.63 2.19
CA ASP A 11 18.13 19.85 2.85
C ASP A 11 16.98 19.56 3.82
N ALA A 12 16.23 18.48 3.61
CA ALA A 12 15.23 17.93 4.51
C ALA A 12 15.04 16.43 4.27
N VAL A 13 14.64 15.69 5.30
CA VAL A 13 14.39 14.24 5.23
C VAL A 13 12.95 13.94 5.54
N ILE A 14 12.32 13.10 4.71
CA ILE A 14 10.98 12.56 4.95
C ILE A 14 11.15 11.11 5.41
N VAL A 15 10.76 10.81 6.66
CA VAL A 15 10.79 9.45 7.22
C VAL A 15 9.40 8.83 7.13
N ASN A 16 9.23 7.86 6.22
CA ASN A 16 8.00 7.08 6.14
C ASN A 16 8.08 5.91 7.12
N THR A 17 7.19 5.89 8.09
CA THR A 17 7.29 5.06 9.29
C THR A 17 6.32 3.88 9.30
N CYS A 18 6.73 2.79 9.94
CA CYS A 18 5.86 1.66 10.27
C CYS A 18 5.33 1.79 11.71
N GLY A 19 4.01 1.61 11.87
CA GLY A 19 3.34 1.61 13.17
C GLY A 19 2.77 0.25 13.58
N PHE A 20 3.11 -0.84 12.86
CA PHE A 20 2.42 -2.11 12.96
C PHE A 20 2.98 -3.04 14.02
N ILE A 21 4.28 -3.32 14.02
CA ILE A 21 4.96 -4.20 14.98
C ILE A 21 6.02 -3.43 15.77
N THR A 22 6.26 -3.85 17.02
CA THR A 22 7.19 -3.15 17.92
C THR A 22 8.59 -2.98 17.33
N PRO A 23 9.24 -4.01 16.73
CA PRO A 23 10.58 -3.81 16.16
C PRO A 23 10.60 -2.75 15.05
N ALA A 24 9.59 -2.70 14.18
CA ALA A 24 9.53 -1.71 13.11
C ALA A 24 9.20 -0.30 13.63
N VAL A 25 8.47 -0.18 14.75
CA VAL A 25 8.26 1.09 15.44
C VAL A 25 9.61 1.61 16.00
N GLU A 26 10.38 0.75 16.66
CA GLU A 26 11.70 1.15 17.23
C GLU A 26 12.69 1.51 16.11
N GLU A 27 12.70 0.76 15.00
CA GLU A 27 13.49 1.09 13.81
C GLU A 27 13.09 2.46 13.24
N SER A 28 11.77 2.72 13.11
CA SER A 28 11.27 4.02 12.65
C SER A 28 11.70 5.17 13.58
N ILE A 29 11.63 4.97 14.89
CA ILE A 29 12.07 5.95 15.89
C ILE A 29 13.59 6.19 15.76
N SER A 30 14.41 5.13 15.58
CA SER A 30 15.85 5.28 15.35
C SER A 30 16.15 6.08 14.09
N ALA A 31 15.51 5.75 12.97
CA ALA A 31 15.69 6.45 11.70
C ALA A 31 15.31 7.94 11.77
N ILE A 32 14.27 8.30 12.55
CA ILE A 32 13.92 9.70 12.82
C ILE A 32 15.06 10.41 13.55
N GLY A 33 15.66 9.75 14.56
CA GLY A 33 16.80 10.30 15.30
C GLY A 33 18.01 10.54 14.40
N GLU A 34 18.40 9.55 13.60
CA GLU A 34 19.51 9.64 12.66
C GLU A 34 19.30 10.79 11.64
N ALA A 35 18.09 10.91 11.10
CA ALA A 35 17.75 12.00 10.19
C ALA A 35 17.79 13.38 10.86
N LEU A 36 17.33 13.51 12.11
CA LEU A 36 17.40 14.75 12.87
C LEU A 36 18.83 15.16 13.17
N ASP A 37 19.70 14.21 13.50
CA ASP A 37 21.12 14.47 13.77
C ASP A 37 21.85 14.93 12.50
N ALA A 38 21.46 14.41 11.33
CA ALA A 38 22.08 14.78 10.06
C ALA A 38 21.63 16.15 9.52
N THR A 39 20.31 16.42 9.48
CA THR A 39 19.77 17.61 8.81
C THR A 39 19.06 18.59 9.74
N GLY A 40 18.55 18.14 10.86
CA GLY A 40 17.70 18.92 11.74
C GLY A 40 16.30 19.24 11.19
N LYS A 41 16.01 18.92 9.90
CA LYS A 41 14.75 19.18 9.22
C LYS A 41 14.11 17.86 8.81
N VAL A 42 13.23 17.32 9.65
CA VAL A 42 12.61 16.02 9.44
C VAL A 42 11.09 16.13 9.44
N ILE A 43 10.46 15.59 8.41
CA ILE A 43 9.02 15.36 8.31
C ILE A 43 8.80 13.86 8.52
N VAL A 44 7.90 13.51 9.44
CA VAL A 44 7.53 12.12 9.69
C VAL A 44 6.17 11.84 9.08
N THR A 45 6.03 10.73 8.36
CA THR A 45 4.78 10.26 7.77
C THR A 45 4.60 8.75 7.96
N GLY A 46 3.47 8.22 7.52
CA GLY A 46 3.19 6.79 7.58
C GLY A 46 2.44 6.35 8.84
N CYS A 47 2.38 5.03 9.06
CA CYS A 47 1.50 4.44 10.07
C CYS A 47 1.84 4.85 11.52
N LEU A 48 3.08 5.18 11.84
CA LEU A 48 3.44 5.68 13.16
C LEU A 48 2.98 7.13 13.36
N GLY A 49 2.85 7.89 12.27
CA GLY A 49 2.30 9.25 12.30
C GLY A 49 0.87 9.32 12.83
N GLU A 50 0.11 8.24 12.76
CA GLU A 50 -1.22 8.12 13.39
C GLU A 50 -1.16 8.10 14.94
N ARG A 51 0.04 8.04 15.51
CA ARG A 51 0.32 8.06 16.95
C ARG A 51 1.43 9.06 17.26
N PRO A 52 1.18 10.36 16.99
CA PRO A 52 2.20 11.41 17.07
C PRO A 52 2.83 11.55 18.46
N GLU A 53 2.08 11.17 19.51
CA GLU A 53 2.58 11.18 20.89
C GLU A 53 3.85 10.33 21.06
N LYS A 54 3.92 9.16 20.40
CA LYS A 54 5.09 8.28 20.46
C LYS A 54 6.34 8.87 19.81
N ILE A 55 6.13 9.64 18.75
CA ILE A 55 7.21 10.33 18.04
C ILE A 55 7.67 11.53 18.89
N MET A 56 6.73 12.35 19.35
CA MET A 56 7.01 13.55 20.12
C MET A 56 7.68 13.28 21.47
N GLU A 57 7.39 12.13 22.09
CA GLU A 57 8.04 11.70 23.34
C GLU A 57 9.56 11.52 23.16
N ARG A 58 10.00 10.97 22.04
CA ARG A 58 11.41 10.69 21.74
C ARG A 58 12.08 11.81 20.93
N HIS A 59 11.34 12.40 20.00
CA HIS A 59 11.85 13.36 19.02
C HIS A 59 10.98 14.61 18.93
N PRO A 60 10.96 15.48 19.95
CA PRO A 60 10.10 16.69 19.97
C PRO A 60 10.51 17.76 18.94
N LYS A 61 11.65 17.58 18.26
CA LYS A 61 12.20 18.54 17.29
C LYS A 61 11.81 18.23 15.83
N VAL A 62 11.00 17.20 15.56
CA VAL A 62 10.52 16.95 14.20
C VAL A 62 9.73 18.14 13.68
N ALA A 63 9.95 18.51 12.42
CA ALA A 63 9.34 19.69 11.83
C ALA A 63 7.83 19.53 11.60
N ALA A 64 7.42 18.32 11.17
CA ALA A 64 6.01 17.97 10.98
C ALA A 64 5.79 16.45 11.15
N ILE A 65 4.56 16.08 11.52
CA ILE A 65 4.10 14.69 11.59
C ILE A 65 2.78 14.61 10.85
N THR A 66 2.71 13.72 9.85
CA THR A 66 1.49 13.44 9.07
C THR A 66 1.14 11.96 9.19
N GLY A 67 -0.12 11.62 8.90
CA GLY A 67 -0.60 10.24 8.93
C GLY A 67 -0.16 9.39 7.73
N SER A 68 -0.72 8.20 7.64
CA SER A 68 -0.63 7.36 6.45
C SER A 68 -1.47 8.00 5.33
N GLU A 69 -1.04 7.96 4.08
CA GLU A 69 -1.74 8.52 2.89
C GLU A 69 -1.81 10.07 2.82
N ALA A 70 -0.99 10.78 3.56
CA ALA A 70 -0.96 12.25 3.65
C ALA A 70 0.05 12.90 2.68
N VAL A 71 0.08 12.50 1.40
CA VAL A 71 1.09 12.94 0.43
C VAL A 71 1.06 14.46 0.23
N ASP A 72 -0.14 15.04 0.10
CA ASP A 72 -0.30 16.48 -0.12
C ASP A 72 0.12 17.32 1.09
N GLU A 73 -0.17 16.83 2.31
CA GLU A 73 0.29 17.46 3.55
C GLU A 73 1.82 17.39 3.67
N VAL A 74 2.42 16.24 3.37
CA VAL A 74 3.89 16.09 3.32
C VAL A 74 4.48 17.10 2.35
N MET A 75 3.92 17.22 1.14
CA MET A 75 4.39 18.18 0.15
C MET A 75 4.15 19.62 0.57
N GLY A 76 3.08 19.91 1.31
CA GLY A 76 2.85 21.21 1.97
C GLY A 76 4.00 21.56 2.92
N HIS A 77 4.32 20.67 3.83
CA HIS A 77 5.43 20.85 4.79
C HIS A 77 6.81 20.93 4.12
N VAL A 78 7.03 20.18 3.04
CA VAL A 78 8.27 20.30 2.23
C VAL A 78 8.40 21.71 1.68
N ARG A 79 7.33 22.29 1.11
CA ARG A 79 7.35 23.67 0.58
C ARG A 79 7.58 24.72 1.66
N GLU A 80 7.07 24.49 2.87
CA GLU A 80 7.31 25.37 4.03
C GLU A 80 8.76 25.33 4.51
N LEU A 81 9.35 24.12 4.55
CA LEU A 81 10.73 23.91 5.02
C LEU A 81 11.77 24.31 3.96
N LEU A 82 11.44 24.14 2.70
CA LEU A 82 12.30 24.37 1.53
C LEU A 82 11.56 25.27 0.53
N PRO A 83 11.35 26.56 0.84
CA PRO A 83 10.69 27.46 -0.07
C PRO A 83 11.51 27.55 -1.37
N ILE A 84 10.88 27.26 -2.48
CA ILE A 84 11.46 27.49 -3.81
C ILE A 84 11.39 29.01 -4.02
N GLU A 85 12.55 29.66 -4.16
CA GLU A 85 12.60 31.03 -4.71
C GLU A 85 12.08 30.95 -6.14
N MET A 86 10.81 31.23 -6.34
CA MET A 86 10.27 31.38 -7.67
C MET A 86 10.78 32.70 -8.24
N ASP A 87 11.63 32.63 -9.24
CA ASP A 87 11.82 33.74 -10.16
C ASP A 87 10.43 34.19 -10.64
N THR A 88 10.19 35.47 -10.50
CA THR A 88 8.92 36.14 -10.66
C THR A 88 8.21 35.78 -11.96
N PHE A 89 7.42 34.72 -11.96
CA PHE A 89 6.34 34.52 -12.92
C PHE A 89 5.03 34.38 -12.15
N THR A 90 4.24 35.40 -12.26
CA THR A 90 3.00 35.71 -11.52
C THR A 90 1.98 34.58 -11.50
N GLY A 91 1.57 34.16 -10.30
CA GLY A 91 0.37 33.37 -10.06
C GLY A 91 0.13 33.22 -8.56
N ASN A 92 -0.80 34.04 -8.01
CA ASN A 92 -1.22 34.00 -6.62
C ASN A 92 -1.77 32.62 -6.24
N LEU A 93 -1.04 31.90 -5.38
CA LEU A 93 -1.61 30.82 -4.57
C LEU A 93 -1.64 31.30 -3.11
N PRO A 94 -2.73 31.09 -2.37
CA PRO A 94 -2.85 31.55 -0.99
C PRO A 94 -1.91 30.76 -0.07
N VAL A 95 -1.07 31.48 0.66
CA VAL A 95 -0.19 30.95 1.71
C VAL A 95 -1.04 30.69 2.96
N ALA A 96 -1.01 29.48 3.49
CA ALA A 96 -1.60 29.14 4.77
C ALA A 96 -0.85 29.84 5.92
N ALA A 97 -1.59 30.37 6.89
CA ALA A 97 -1.05 31.14 8.01
C ALA A 97 -0.27 30.26 9.00
N PRO A 98 0.84 30.76 9.61
CA PRO A 98 1.62 30.02 10.59
C PRO A 98 0.82 29.81 11.89
N GLY A 99 0.77 28.57 12.40
CA GLY A 99 0.23 28.28 13.73
C GLY A 99 -0.87 27.22 13.80
N MET A 100 -1.26 26.59 12.70
CA MET A 100 -2.21 25.48 12.72
C MET A 100 -1.50 24.19 13.14
N ARG A 101 -1.96 23.56 14.23
CA ARG A 101 -1.60 22.16 14.55
C ARG A 101 -2.06 21.30 13.39
N PRO A 102 -1.27 20.33 12.93
CA PRO A 102 -1.70 19.46 11.86
C PRO A 102 -2.97 18.71 12.29
N GLN A 103 -4.07 19.06 11.63
CA GLN A 103 -5.28 18.27 11.70
C GLN A 103 -5.01 17.04 10.86
N VAL A 104 -5.06 15.85 11.46
CA VAL A 104 -4.87 14.58 10.73
C VAL A 104 -6.17 14.34 9.95
N ASP A 105 -6.30 15.00 8.80
CA ASP A 105 -7.39 14.70 7.88
C ASP A 105 -7.04 13.40 7.12
N ARG A 106 -7.80 12.36 7.41
CA ARG A 106 -7.74 11.13 6.62
C ARG A 106 -8.28 11.42 5.24
N PRO A 107 -7.62 10.97 4.16
CA PRO A 107 -8.13 11.15 2.81
C PRO A 107 -9.56 10.64 2.73
N GLN A 108 -10.43 11.43 2.12
CA GLN A 108 -11.83 11.05 1.94
C GLN A 108 -11.89 9.80 1.06
N ARG A 109 -12.94 9.00 1.25
CA ARG A 109 -13.13 7.75 0.50
C ARG A 109 -13.15 7.97 -1.03
N GLU A 110 -13.61 9.15 -1.43
CA GLU A 110 -13.67 9.58 -2.83
C GLU A 110 -12.28 9.88 -3.40
N ASP A 111 -11.38 10.51 -2.63
CA ASP A 111 -10.02 10.83 -3.06
C ASP A 111 -9.21 9.57 -3.35
N VAL A 112 -9.33 8.56 -2.49
CA VAL A 112 -8.67 7.25 -2.70
C VAL A 112 -9.22 6.53 -3.94
N ALA A 113 -10.54 6.59 -4.17
CA ALA A 113 -11.19 5.92 -5.29
C ALA A 113 -10.83 6.55 -6.65
N HIS A 114 -10.69 7.87 -6.71
CA HIS A 114 -10.38 8.60 -7.96
C HIS A 114 -8.88 8.71 -8.28
N GLY A 115 -8.02 8.18 -7.43
CA GLY A 115 -6.60 8.07 -7.74
C GLY A 115 -5.76 9.31 -7.40
N ASP A 116 -6.32 10.33 -6.76
CA ASP A 116 -5.55 11.52 -6.34
C ASP A 116 -4.50 11.18 -5.29
N VAL A 117 -4.81 10.22 -4.39
CA VAL A 117 -3.84 9.62 -3.44
C VAL A 117 -2.79 8.75 -4.14
N PHE A 118 -3.02 8.40 -5.40
CA PHE A 118 -2.15 7.58 -6.23
C PHE A 118 -1.58 8.36 -7.41
N ALA A 119 -1.34 9.66 -7.24
CA ALA A 119 -0.70 10.51 -8.24
C ALA A 119 0.55 9.82 -8.83
N PRO A 120 0.93 10.10 -10.09
CA PRO A 120 2.07 9.44 -10.72
C PRO A 120 3.34 9.71 -9.90
N THR A 121 3.73 8.71 -9.14
CA THR A 121 4.90 8.77 -8.27
C THR A 121 6.15 8.43 -9.04
N VAL A 122 7.29 8.98 -8.63
CA VAL A 122 8.59 8.56 -9.12
C VAL A 122 8.83 7.13 -8.66
N LYS A 123 9.10 6.23 -9.60
CA LYS A 123 9.41 4.85 -9.29
C LYS A 123 10.78 4.74 -8.62
N LEU A 124 10.82 4.41 -7.32
CA LEU A 124 12.05 4.23 -6.56
C LEU A 124 12.57 2.78 -6.56
N THR A 125 11.74 1.81 -6.98
CA THR A 125 12.18 0.41 -7.07
C THR A 125 13.12 0.20 -8.26
N PRO A 126 13.98 -0.85 -8.26
CA PRO A 126 14.78 -1.24 -9.41
C PRO A 126 13.93 -1.37 -10.67
N ARG A 127 14.57 -1.15 -11.84
CA ARG A 127 13.83 -1.05 -13.13
C ARG A 127 12.99 -2.28 -13.47
N HIS A 128 13.38 -3.46 -13.01
CA HIS A 128 12.75 -4.72 -13.42
C HIS A 128 11.46 -5.06 -12.71
N TYR A 129 11.12 -4.47 -11.56
CA TYR A 129 9.84 -4.70 -10.89
C TYR A 129 9.21 -3.42 -10.37
N ALA A 130 7.89 -3.45 -10.14
CA ALA A 130 7.14 -2.36 -9.52
C ALA A 130 6.01 -2.90 -8.65
N TYR A 131 5.71 -2.19 -7.56
CA TYR A 131 4.50 -2.42 -6.80
C TYR A 131 3.34 -1.65 -7.42
N VAL A 132 2.18 -2.30 -7.53
CA VAL A 132 0.93 -1.68 -7.95
C VAL A 132 -0.09 -1.90 -6.84
N LYS A 133 -0.39 -0.82 -6.12
CA LYS A 133 -1.38 -0.84 -5.05
C LYS A 133 -2.78 -0.75 -5.66
N ILE A 134 -3.67 -1.69 -5.36
CA ILE A 134 -5.03 -1.76 -5.92
C ILE A 134 -6.11 -1.31 -4.94
N ALA A 135 -5.82 -1.33 -3.65
CA ALA A 135 -6.71 -0.86 -2.59
C ALA A 135 -5.91 -0.45 -1.37
N GLU A 136 -6.52 0.34 -0.48
CA GLU A 136 -5.99 0.76 0.81
C GLU A 136 -6.97 0.39 1.92
N GLY A 137 -6.46 0.11 3.13
CA GLY A 137 -7.28 -0.27 4.29
C GLY A 137 -7.76 -1.72 4.26
N CYS A 138 -8.49 -2.14 5.30
CA CYS A 138 -8.95 -3.51 5.43
C CYS A 138 -10.22 -3.58 6.28
N ASN A 139 -11.22 -4.37 5.82
CA ASN A 139 -12.49 -4.56 6.52
C ASN A 139 -12.47 -5.73 7.53
N HIS A 140 -11.36 -6.46 7.64
CA HIS A 140 -11.24 -7.54 8.61
C HIS A 140 -11.12 -7.02 10.04
N THR A 141 -11.64 -7.80 10.98
CA THR A 141 -11.59 -7.54 12.42
C THR A 141 -10.69 -8.52 13.16
N CYS A 142 -9.59 -8.94 12.52
CA CYS A 142 -8.62 -9.87 13.13
C CYS A 142 -8.13 -9.33 14.47
N ALA A 143 -8.19 -10.15 15.52
CA ALA A 143 -7.95 -9.72 16.90
C ALA A 143 -6.54 -9.18 17.16
N PHE A 144 -5.57 -9.60 16.36
CA PHE A 144 -4.15 -9.21 16.45
C PHE A 144 -3.75 -8.05 15.51
N CYS A 145 -4.68 -7.56 14.66
CA CYS A 145 -4.32 -6.65 13.58
C CYS A 145 -4.79 -5.23 13.85
N ILE A 146 -3.87 -4.28 13.71
CA ILE A 146 -4.13 -2.85 13.92
C ILE A 146 -4.47 -2.09 12.62
N ILE A 147 -4.35 -2.73 11.46
CA ILE A 147 -4.50 -2.09 10.14
C ILE A 147 -5.79 -1.27 10.01
N PRO A 148 -6.99 -1.77 10.39
CA PRO A 148 -8.21 -0.98 10.25
C PRO A 148 -8.20 0.32 11.06
N LYS A 149 -7.40 0.38 12.14
CA LYS A 149 -7.24 1.60 12.95
C LYS A 149 -6.26 2.58 12.33
N LEU A 150 -5.21 2.08 11.66
CA LEU A 150 -4.15 2.91 11.08
C LEU A 150 -4.49 3.36 9.65
N ARG A 151 -5.11 2.49 8.85
CA ARG A 151 -5.37 2.73 7.42
C ARG A 151 -6.86 2.78 7.07
N GLY A 152 -7.73 2.67 8.05
CA GLY A 152 -9.17 2.72 7.85
C GLY A 152 -9.75 1.47 7.19
N LEU A 153 -11.00 1.61 6.75
CA LEU A 153 -11.71 0.59 5.98
C LEU A 153 -11.15 0.52 4.56
N GLN A 154 -11.34 -0.63 3.92
CA GLN A 154 -10.89 -0.83 2.55
C GLN A 154 -11.52 0.18 1.59
N VAL A 155 -10.68 0.78 0.75
CA VAL A 155 -11.04 1.63 -0.38
C VAL A 155 -10.32 1.12 -1.61
N SER A 156 -11.07 0.60 -2.58
CA SER A 156 -10.55 0.07 -3.83
C SER A 156 -10.41 1.16 -4.88
N ARG A 157 -9.32 1.11 -5.61
CA ARG A 157 -9.10 1.96 -6.80
C ARG A 157 -9.95 1.48 -7.98
N ASP A 158 -10.24 2.38 -8.88
CA ASP A 158 -10.86 2.03 -10.17
C ASP A 158 -9.94 1.10 -10.99
N ALA A 159 -10.52 0.06 -11.59
CA ALA A 159 -9.77 -0.92 -12.37
C ALA A 159 -9.01 -0.27 -13.53
N GLY A 160 -9.65 0.68 -14.23
CA GLY A 160 -9.04 1.46 -15.30
C GLY A 160 -7.80 2.21 -14.84
N ALA A 161 -7.87 2.92 -13.70
CA ALA A 161 -6.72 3.65 -13.14
C ALA A 161 -5.56 2.72 -12.79
N VAL A 162 -5.83 1.56 -12.18
CA VAL A 162 -4.83 0.53 -11.88
C VAL A 162 -4.19 -0.01 -13.17
N LEU A 163 -4.99 -0.31 -14.17
CA LEU A 163 -4.51 -0.86 -15.44
C LEU A 163 -3.69 0.15 -16.24
N TYR A 164 -4.08 1.43 -16.25
CA TYR A 164 -3.28 2.48 -16.88
C TYR A 164 -1.92 2.70 -16.18
N GLU A 165 -1.86 2.63 -14.85
CA GLU A 165 -0.60 2.66 -14.12
C GLU A 165 0.27 1.46 -14.48
N ALA A 166 -0.28 0.24 -14.43
CA ALA A 166 0.43 -0.98 -14.79
C ALA A 166 0.96 -0.93 -16.24
N PHE A 167 0.14 -0.47 -17.19
CA PHE A 167 0.52 -0.30 -18.59
C PHE A 167 1.71 0.66 -18.74
N ARG A 168 1.68 1.82 -18.06
CA ARG A 168 2.79 2.78 -18.09
C ARG A 168 4.08 2.20 -17.50
N LEU A 169 3.98 1.43 -16.41
CA LEU A 169 5.12 0.77 -15.79
C LEU A 169 5.76 -0.26 -16.75
N VAL A 170 4.95 -1.09 -17.40
CA VAL A 170 5.41 -2.09 -18.38
C VAL A 170 6.02 -1.42 -19.60
N ALA A 171 5.39 -0.39 -20.15
CA ALA A 171 5.93 0.41 -21.25
C ALA A 171 7.25 1.08 -20.86
N GLY A 172 7.43 1.47 -19.61
CA GLY A 172 8.69 1.98 -19.04
C GLY A 172 9.76 0.91 -18.77
N GLY A 173 9.50 -0.37 -19.12
CA GLY A 173 10.47 -1.48 -19.06
C GLY A 173 10.37 -2.34 -17.80
N THR A 174 9.35 -2.17 -16.95
CA THR A 174 9.08 -3.07 -15.81
C THR A 174 8.76 -4.48 -16.33
N LYS A 175 9.36 -5.50 -15.72
CA LYS A 175 9.22 -6.91 -16.09
C LYS A 175 8.32 -7.68 -15.14
N GLU A 176 8.14 -7.20 -13.91
CA GLU A 176 7.30 -7.81 -12.89
C GLU A 176 6.44 -6.77 -12.19
N LEU A 177 5.14 -7.00 -12.15
CA LEU A 177 4.15 -6.22 -11.41
C LEU A 177 3.78 -6.98 -10.13
N MET A 178 4.07 -6.38 -8.98
CA MET A 178 3.69 -6.90 -7.66
C MET A 178 2.40 -6.22 -7.23
N ILE A 179 1.30 -6.94 -7.29
CA ILE A 179 -0.03 -6.43 -6.93
C ILE A 179 -0.20 -6.53 -5.42
N ILE A 180 -0.44 -5.39 -4.79
CA ILE A 180 -0.51 -5.27 -3.34
C ILE A 180 -1.75 -4.53 -2.85
N SER A 181 -2.24 -4.94 -1.69
CA SER A 181 -3.14 -4.24 -0.78
C SER A 181 -3.10 -4.94 0.57
N GLN A 182 -3.89 -4.52 1.56
CA GLN A 182 -3.99 -5.23 2.83
C GLN A 182 -4.85 -6.51 2.75
N ASP A 183 -5.79 -6.56 1.79
CA ASP A 183 -6.54 -7.75 1.38
C ASP A 183 -6.81 -7.69 -0.12
N THR A 184 -5.90 -8.24 -0.89
CA THR A 184 -5.95 -8.21 -2.36
C THR A 184 -7.15 -8.97 -2.91
N SER A 185 -7.58 -10.03 -2.24
CA SER A 185 -8.73 -10.83 -2.67
C SER A 185 -10.08 -10.15 -2.46
N ALA A 186 -10.17 -9.15 -1.57
CA ALA A 186 -11.40 -8.38 -1.37
C ALA A 186 -11.52 -7.16 -2.30
N TYR A 187 -10.59 -6.98 -3.25
CA TYR A 187 -10.61 -5.86 -4.18
C TYR A 187 -11.96 -5.68 -4.87
N GLY A 188 -12.49 -4.47 -4.79
CA GLY A 188 -13.74 -4.04 -5.43
C GLY A 188 -15.02 -4.31 -4.64
N VAL A 189 -14.97 -5.07 -3.53
CA VAL A 189 -16.16 -5.36 -2.70
C VAL A 189 -16.81 -4.07 -2.18
N ASP A 190 -16.01 -3.12 -1.72
CA ASP A 190 -16.44 -1.84 -1.15
C ASP A 190 -17.11 -0.92 -2.18
N VAL A 191 -16.69 -0.99 -3.43
CA VAL A 191 -17.26 -0.25 -4.58
C VAL A 191 -18.26 -1.08 -5.37
N ARG A 192 -18.71 -2.23 -4.86
CA ARG A 192 -19.69 -3.13 -5.51
C ARG A 192 -19.29 -3.55 -6.92
N TYR A 193 -17.97 -3.80 -7.11
CA TYR A 193 -17.39 -4.19 -8.39
C TYR A 193 -17.68 -3.20 -9.52
N ARG A 194 -17.67 -1.90 -9.20
CA ARG A 194 -17.89 -0.83 -10.20
C ARG A 194 -16.99 -1.02 -11.41
N GLU A 195 -17.53 -0.74 -12.58
CA GLU A 195 -16.79 -0.75 -13.84
C GLU A 195 -16.10 0.59 -14.08
N SER A 196 -14.98 0.53 -14.77
CA SER A 196 -14.25 1.70 -15.26
C SER A 196 -13.54 1.38 -16.57
N GLU A 197 -13.33 2.40 -17.38
CA GLU A 197 -12.78 2.26 -18.72
C GLU A 197 -11.27 1.98 -18.69
N PHE A 198 -10.82 1.04 -19.54
CA PHE A 198 -9.43 0.82 -19.90
C PHE A 198 -9.34 0.47 -21.40
N GLN A 199 -8.69 1.33 -22.20
CA GLN A 199 -8.48 1.14 -23.65
C GLN A 199 -9.77 0.84 -24.43
N GLY A 200 -10.87 1.52 -24.08
CA GLY A 200 -12.19 1.36 -24.73
C GLY A 200 -13.04 0.22 -24.20
N GLU A 201 -12.56 -0.57 -23.24
CA GLU A 201 -13.30 -1.64 -22.59
C GLU A 201 -13.71 -1.28 -21.17
N GLN A 202 -14.87 -1.75 -20.71
CA GLN A 202 -15.30 -1.63 -19.31
C GLN A 202 -14.75 -2.81 -18.50
N VAL A 203 -13.99 -2.52 -17.46
CA VAL A 203 -13.37 -3.51 -16.59
C VAL A 203 -13.90 -3.34 -15.17
N ARG A 204 -14.40 -4.43 -14.58
CA ARG A 204 -14.90 -4.40 -13.20
C ARG A 204 -13.74 -4.33 -12.21
N ALA A 205 -13.93 -3.56 -11.15
CA ALA A 205 -13.06 -3.60 -9.98
C ALA A 205 -13.25 -4.94 -9.23
N HIS A 206 -12.77 -6.04 -9.83
CA HIS A 206 -12.82 -7.40 -9.29
C HIS A 206 -11.49 -8.10 -9.57
N LEU A 207 -10.94 -8.81 -8.56
CA LEU A 207 -9.58 -9.34 -8.64
C LEU A 207 -9.35 -10.23 -9.88
N THR A 208 -10.29 -11.10 -10.22
CA THR A 208 -10.13 -12.00 -11.37
C THR A 208 -10.11 -11.22 -12.69
N ASP A 209 -11.01 -10.24 -12.84
CA ASP A 209 -11.10 -9.43 -14.06
C ASP A 209 -9.84 -8.56 -14.24
N LEU A 210 -9.36 -7.99 -13.14
CA LEU A 210 -8.11 -7.24 -13.11
C LEU A 210 -6.91 -8.13 -13.46
N ALA A 211 -6.84 -9.35 -12.89
CA ALA A 211 -5.75 -10.31 -13.13
C ALA A 211 -5.70 -10.76 -14.59
N VAL A 212 -6.84 -10.94 -15.26
CA VAL A 212 -6.91 -11.24 -16.70
C VAL A 212 -6.23 -10.14 -17.50
N LYS A 213 -6.63 -8.87 -17.26
CA LYS A 213 -6.10 -7.72 -18.01
C LYS A 213 -4.61 -7.46 -17.72
N LEU A 214 -4.19 -7.61 -16.48
CA LEU A 214 -2.77 -7.50 -16.11
C LEU A 214 -1.92 -8.58 -16.79
N GLY A 215 -2.43 -9.82 -16.86
CA GLY A 215 -1.74 -10.95 -17.50
C GLY A 215 -1.56 -10.78 -19.03
N GLU A 216 -2.38 -9.94 -19.68
CA GLU A 216 -2.27 -9.61 -21.10
C GLU A 216 -1.18 -8.58 -21.42
N MET A 217 -0.59 -7.93 -20.40
CA MET A 217 0.41 -6.86 -20.58
C MET A 217 1.85 -7.35 -20.90
N GLY A 218 2.10 -8.67 -20.87
CA GLY A 218 3.41 -9.24 -21.20
C GLY A 218 4.46 -9.07 -20.09
N ALA A 219 4.06 -8.76 -18.87
CA ALA A 219 4.91 -8.73 -17.68
C ALA A 219 4.51 -9.85 -16.72
N TRP A 220 5.41 -10.26 -15.83
CA TRP A 220 5.08 -11.15 -14.73
C TRP A 220 4.15 -10.43 -13.76
N VAL A 221 3.07 -11.10 -13.37
CA VAL A 221 2.10 -10.58 -12.39
C VAL A 221 2.13 -11.45 -11.16
N ARG A 222 2.49 -10.88 -10.03
CA ARG A 222 2.56 -11.55 -8.73
C ARG A 222 1.54 -10.96 -7.77
N LEU A 223 0.73 -11.82 -7.13
CA LEU A 223 -0.27 -11.41 -6.16
C LEU A 223 0.25 -11.60 -4.73
N HIS A 224 0.15 -10.55 -3.92
CA HIS A 224 0.49 -10.57 -2.51
C HIS A 224 -0.74 -10.37 -1.63
N TYR A 225 -0.68 -10.84 -0.38
CA TYR A 225 -1.71 -10.63 0.65
C TYR A 225 -3.10 -11.13 0.23
N VAL A 226 -3.14 -12.34 -0.33
CA VAL A 226 -4.38 -12.99 -0.78
C VAL A 226 -5.05 -13.68 0.40
N TYR A 227 -6.28 -13.33 0.70
CA TYR A 227 -7.10 -14.05 1.65
C TYR A 227 -7.80 -15.24 0.95
N PRO A 228 -7.90 -16.44 1.60
CA PRO A 228 -8.38 -17.64 0.92
C PRO A 228 -9.91 -17.68 0.77
N TYR A 229 -10.48 -16.70 0.05
CA TYR A 229 -11.88 -16.71 -0.33
C TYR A 229 -12.17 -17.72 -1.45
N PRO A 230 -13.40 -18.22 -1.56
CA PRO A 230 -13.75 -19.21 -2.59
C PRO A 230 -13.45 -18.75 -4.03
N HIS A 231 -13.63 -17.47 -4.34
CA HIS A 231 -13.40 -16.94 -5.68
C HIS A 231 -11.91 -16.90 -6.11
N VAL A 232 -10.98 -17.09 -5.18
CA VAL A 232 -9.54 -17.21 -5.47
C VAL A 232 -9.23 -18.43 -6.35
N GLU A 233 -10.09 -19.47 -6.36
CA GLU A 233 -9.94 -20.59 -7.30
C GLU A 233 -9.87 -20.13 -8.76
N LYS A 234 -10.67 -19.14 -9.16
CA LYS A 234 -10.62 -18.57 -10.52
C LYS A 234 -9.29 -17.90 -10.84
N VAL A 235 -8.66 -17.32 -9.83
CA VAL A 235 -7.32 -16.73 -9.98
C VAL A 235 -6.28 -17.82 -10.14
N VAL A 236 -6.41 -18.93 -9.40
CA VAL A 236 -5.54 -20.10 -9.52
C VAL A 236 -5.68 -20.76 -10.90
N GLU A 237 -6.89 -20.77 -11.49
CA GLU A 237 -7.11 -21.20 -12.88
C GLU A 237 -6.32 -20.33 -13.88
N LEU A 238 -6.24 -19.00 -13.68
CA LEU A 238 -5.42 -18.11 -14.51
C LEU A 238 -3.92 -18.41 -14.36
N MET A 239 -3.48 -18.81 -13.16
CA MET A 239 -2.11 -19.27 -12.90
C MET A 239 -1.79 -20.56 -13.66
N ALA A 240 -2.72 -21.53 -13.63
CA ALA A 240 -2.58 -22.79 -14.38
C ALA A 240 -2.51 -22.56 -15.89
N GLN A 241 -3.17 -21.51 -16.40
CA GLN A 241 -3.14 -21.09 -17.81
C GLN A 241 -1.88 -20.27 -18.16
N GLY A 242 -1.00 -19.98 -17.19
CA GLY A 242 0.20 -19.18 -17.41
C GLY A 242 -0.06 -17.67 -17.63
N LYS A 243 -1.26 -17.17 -17.34
CA LYS A 243 -1.60 -15.74 -17.47
C LYS A 243 -0.96 -14.87 -16.40
N ILE A 244 -0.84 -15.40 -15.20
CA ILE A 244 -0.16 -14.76 -14.06
C ILE A 244 0.74 -15.80 -13.39
N LEU A 245 1.70 -15.35 -12.58
CA LEU A 245 2.64 -16.24 -11.91
C LEU A 245 1.92 -17.22 -10.98
N PRO A 246 2.30 -18.51 -10.97
CA PRO A 246 1.73 -19.52 -10.08
C PRO A 246 2.28 -19.35 -8.66
N TYR A 247 1.96 -18.22 -8.04
CA TYR A 247 2.42 -17.83 -6.72
C TYR A 247 1.31 -17.14 -5.94
N LEU A 248 1.07 -17.58 -4.72
CA LEU A 248 0.17 -16.93 -3.77
C LEU A 248 0.87 -16.66 -2.44
N ASP A 249 0.75 -15.45 -1.96
CA ASP A 249 1.11 -15.07 -0.59
C ASP A 249 -0.17 -15.02 0.25
N VAL A 250 -0.38 -16.09 1.04
CA VAL A 250 -1.62 -16.33 1.82
C VAL A 250 -1.29 -16.38 3.30
N PRO A 251 -1.46 -15.31 4.07
CA PRO A 251 -1.19 -15.31 5.51
C PRO A 251 -2.23 -16.14 6.26
N LEU A 252 -1.94 -17.44 6.44
CA LEU A 252 -2.82 -18.40 7.12
C LEU A 252 -2.91 -18.14 8.63
N GLN A 253 -1.87 -17.56 9.22
CA GLN A 253 -1.72 -17.14 10.62
C GLN A 253 -1.57 -18.29 11.61
N HIS A 254 -2.40 -19.32 11.54
CA HIS A 254 -2.34 -20.49 12.41
C HIS A 254 -3.06 -21.69 11.77
N ALA A 255 -2.76 -22.93 12.24
CA ALA A 255 -3.43 -24.15 11.76
C ALA A 255 -4.56 -24.63 12.69
N SER A 256 -4.50 -24.31 13.99
CA SER A 256 -5.52 -24.73 14.96
C SER A 256 -6.83 -23.98 14.78
N PRO A 257 -7.98 -24.67 14.61
CA PRO A 257 -9.28 -24.03 14.52
C PRO A 257 -9.63 -23.17 15.74
N THR A 258 -9.23 -23.62 16.94
CA THR A 258 -9.45 -22.87 18.19
C THR A 258 -8.74 -21.54 18.20
N ILE A 259 -7.47 -21.53 17.79
CA ILE A 259 -6.66 -20.29 17.71
C ILE A 259 -7.20 -19.38 16.61
N LEU A 260 -7.50 -19.92 15.42
CA LEU A 260 -8.08 -19.12 14.33
C LEU A 260 -9.42 -18.47 14.72
N LYS A 261 -10.24 -19.18 15.48
CA LYS A 261 -11.48 -18.60 16.05
C LYS A 261 -11.18 -17.45 17.02
N ALA A 262 -10.21 -17.62 17.92
CA ALA A 262 -9.75 -16.56 18.83
C ALA A 262 -9.16 -15.36 18.07
N MET A 263 -8.46 -15.61 16.96
CA MET A 263 -7.94 -14.60 16.04
C MET A 263 -9.04 -13.93 15.19
N ARG A 264 -10.29 -14.36 15.29
CA ARG A 264 -11.41 -13.92 14.41
C ARG A 264 -11.11 -14.11 12.93
N ARG A 265 -10.48 -15.27 12.58
CA ARG A 265 -10.19 -15.66 11.20
C ARG A 265 -11.28 -16.61 10.71
N PRO A 266 -12.10 -16.26 9.70
CA PRO A 266 -13.06 -17.18 9.08
C PRO A 266 -12.36 -18.31 8.32
N GLY A 267 -13.08 -19.41 8.06
CA GLY A 267 -12.54 -20.57 7.31
C GLY A 267 -11.67 -21.50 8.16
N ALA A 268 -11.65 -21.34 9.49
CA ALA A 268 -10.91 -22.20 10.40
C ALA A 268 -11.20 -23.69 10.14
N GLY A 269 -10.13 -24.49 9.97
CA GLY A 269 -10.19 -25.93 9.76
C GLY A 269 -10.25 -26.41 8.31
N ARG A 270 -10.44 -25.53 7.33
CA ARG A 270 -10.47 -25.89 5.89
C ARG A 270 -9.27 -25.41 5.09
N GLN A 271 -8.29 -24.79 5.72
CA GLN A 271 -7.15 -24.18 5.02
C GLN A 271 -6.33 -25.21 4.21
N LEU A 272 -6.05 -26.39 4.79
CA LEU A 272 -5.30 -27.45 4.09
C LEU A 272 -6.08 -27.99 2.88
N ASP A 273 -7.39 -28.14 3.00
CA ASP A 273 -8.23 -28.61 1.89
C ASP A 273 -8.29 -27.57 0.77
N THR A 274 -8.34 -26.28 1.13
CA THR A 274 -8.24 -25.19 0.15
C THR A 274 -6.90 -25.23 -0.60
N ILE A 275 -5.77 -25.38 0.11
CA ILE A 275 -4.44 -25.49 -0.49
C ILE A 275 -4.35 -26.72 -1.41
N ARG A 276 -4.83 -27.89 -0.96
CA ARG A 276 -4.86 -29.10 -1.79
C ARG A 276 -5.66 -28.88 -3.06
N ARG A 277 -6.84 -28.29 -2.94
CA ARG A 277 -7.69 -27.96 -4.07
C ARG A 277 -7.00 -27.02 -5.05
N TRP A 278 -6.32 -25.99 -4.58
CA TRP A 278 -5.57 -25.07 -5.45
C TRP A 278 -4.42 -25.79 -6.17
N ARG A 279 -3.73 -26.71 -5.52
CA ARG A 279 -2.66 -27.53 -6.15
C ARG A 279 -3.20 -28.56 -7.12
N GLU A 280 -4.42 -29.04 -6.96
CA GLU A 280 -5.09 -29.86 -7.97
C GLU A 280 -5.34 -29.04 -9.26
N ILE A 281 -5.74 -27.76 -9.13
CA ILE A 281 -5.98 -26.87 -10.26
C ILE A 281 -4.65 -26.43 -10.91
N CYS A 282 -3.67 -26.07 -10.10
CA CYS A 282 -2.36 -25.55 -10.53
C CYS A 282 -1.23 -26.30 -9.80
N PRO A 283 -0.77 -27.46 -10.31
CA PRO A 283 0.26 -28.27 -9.64
C PRO A 283 1.59 -27.56 -9.37
N GLN A 284 1.93 -26.55 -10.16
CA GLN A 284 3.14 -25.72 -9.99
C GLN A 284 2.96 -24.57 -9.01
N LEU A 285 1.81 -24.44 -8.35
CA LEU A 285 1.53 -23.35 -7.42
C LEU A 285 2.51 -23.34 -6.25
N VAL A 286 3.17 -22.21 -6.05
CA VAL A 286 3.99 -21.92 -4.88
C VAL A 286 3.19 -21.05 -3.91
N GLU A 287 3.05 -21.53 -2.68
CA GLU A 287 2.36 -20.79 -1.62
C GLU A 287 3.36 -20.35 -0.57
N ARG A 288 3.38 -19.04 -0.32
CA ARG A 288 4.04 -18.43 0.82
C ARG A 288 3.01 -18.14 1.90
N SER A 289 3.35 -18.39 3.14
CA SER A 289 2.47 -18.10 4.27
C SER A 289 3.20 -17.48 5.44
N THR A 290 2.46 -16.75 6.26
CA THR A 290 2.89 -16.22 7.54
C THR A 290 2.10 -16.92 8.65
N PHE A 291 2.82 -17.30 9.74
CA PHE A 291 2.25 -17.89 10.93
C PHE A 291 2.64 -17.10 12.15
N ILE A 292 1.71 -16.98 13.09
CA ILE A 292 1.94 -16.41 14.42
C ILE A 292 2.10 -17.57 15.38
N VAL A 293 3.22 -17.60 16.08
CA VAL A 293 3.58 -18.61 17.08
C VAL A 293 3.88 -17.94 18.42
N GLY A 294 3.67 -18.67 19.54
CA GLY A 294 3.87 -18.17 20.89
C GLY A 294 2.94 -18.80 21.88
#